data_009e423485ba533d75d2398948b99a31
#
_entry.id   009e423485ba533d75d2398948b99a31
#
_cell.length_a   1.000
_cell.length_b   1.000
_cell.length_c   1.000
_cell.angle_alpha   90.00
_cell.angle_beta   90.00
_cell.angle_gamma   90.00
#
_symmetry.space_group_name_H-M   'P 1'
#
loop_
_entity.id
_entity.type
_entity.pdbx_description
1 polymer ?
#
loop_
_entity_poly.entity_id
_entity_poly.type
_entity_poly.pdbx_seq_one_letter_code
_entity_poly.pdbx_strand_id
1 'polypeptide(L)'
;MSNLASNLMEAREMYAERAAVRLLDSVITYAELDERSARVAGLLADLGVGPGDRVGIMLPNVLEFPVIYYGVLRAGAVVVPMNPLLRSREVEYYLGDSGASAIFAWRYVVDEASAGAAGSRVVSVVPGEFDRMLDARSPVHEVAGRADDDTAVILYTSGTTGRPKGAELTHANLARNAAVSASTLFFLEPDDVVMGCLPLFHSFGQTCGLNASVTSGSSLTLLPRFDPGEALRTIERDRVTIFEGVPTMYVALLNHPSREDFDTSSLRLCVSGGAALPVGVLRGFEAAFGCVILEGYGLSETSPVASFNHPNREPKPGSIGTPIEGVEMRLVGQDGGDVPPATWARSRSAATTS
;
A
#
# COMPACT_ATOMS: atom_id res chain seq x y z
N MET A 1 12.98 11.48 -14.80
CA MET A 1 12.41 12.17 -13.62
C MET A 1 11.53 11.14 -12.93
N SER A 2 11.81 10.86 -11.68
CA SER A 2 11.30 9.62 -11.04
C SER A 2 10.19 9.88 -10.00
N ASN A 3 9.28 10.81 -10.28
CA ASN A 3 8.12 10.95 -9.42
C ASN A 3 7.23 9.69 -9.53
N LEU A 4 6.92 9.06 -8.40
CA LEU A 4 6.09 7.84 -8.35
C LEU A 4 4.71 8.02 -9.02
N ALA A 5 4.17 9.25 -9.06
CA ALA A 5 2.93 9.56 -9.78
C ALA A 5 3.04 9.35 -11.30
N SER A 6 4.26 9.27 -11.87
CA SER A 6 4.45 8.96 -13.30
C SER A 6 3.93 7.57 -13.66
N ASN A 7 3.96 6.62 -12.72
CA ASN A 7 3.39 5.28 -12.95
C ASN A 7 1.88 5.33 -13.25
N LEU A 8 1.15 6.25 -12.60
CA LEU A 8 -0.28 6.45 -12.91
C LEU A 8 -0.48 7.04 -14.31
N MET A 9 0.37 7.99 -14.74
CA MET A 9 0.29 8.55 -16.08
C MET A 9 0.55 7.49 -17.15
N GLU A 10 1.59 6.66 -16.96
CA GLU A 10 1.91 5.54 -17.86
C GLU A 10 0.76 4.52 -17.92
N ALA A 11 0.19 4.16 -16.77
CA ALA A 11 -0.97 3.28 -16.72
C ALA A 11 -2.20 3.89 -17.41
N ARG A 12 -2.46 5.19 -17.24
CA ARG A 12 -3.53 5.90 -17.93
C ARG A 12 -3.33 5.94 -19.44
N GLU A 13 -2.10 6.12 -19.92
CA GLU A 13 -1.83 6.10 -21.36
C GLU A 13 -2.13 4.75 -21.99
N MET A 14 -1.84 3.65 -21.30
CA MET A 14 -2.01 2.30 -21.80
C MET A 14 -3.40 1.71 -21.54
N TYR A 15 -4.03 2.09 -20.41
CA TYR A 15 -5.19 1.39 -19.85
C TYR A 15 -6.32 2.34 -19.41
N ALA A 16 -6.51 3.49 -20.08
CA ALA A 16 -7.42 4.57 -19.67
C ALA A 16 -8.80 4.10 -19.20
N GLU A 17 -9.44 3.22 -19.96
CA GLU A 17 -10.81 2.74 -19.73
C GLU A 17 -10.90 1.53 -18.79
N ARG A 18 -9.76 0.98 -18.36
CA ARG A 18 -9.77 -0.15 -17.43
C ARG A 18 -10.03 0.32 -16.01
N ALA A 19 -10.67 -0.53 -15.23
CA ALA A 19 -10.87 -0.28 -13.81
C ALA A 19 -9.52 -0.24 -13.09
N ALA A 20 -9.18 0.89 -12.47
CA ALA A 20 -8.02 1.04 -11.61
C ALA A 20 -8.36 0.65 -10.17
N VAL A 21 -9.49 1.14 -9.66
CA VAL A 21 -9.90 0.90 -8.27
C VAL A 21 -11.38 0.60 -8.19
N ARG A 22 -11.75 -0.38 -7.38
CA ARG A 22 -13.13 -0.81 -7.12
C ARG A 22 -13.44 -0.71 -5.63
N LEU A 23 -14.66 -0.36 -5.30
CA LEU A 23 -15.21 -0.45 -3.96
C LEU A 23 -16.71 -0.74 -4.05
N LEU A 24 -17.12 -1.94 -3.67
CA LEU A 24 -18.49 -2.43 -3.91
C LEU A 24 -18.88 -2.26 -5.38
N ASP A 25 -20.00 -1.57 -5.66
CA ASP A 25 -20.47 -1.33 -7.02
C ASP A 25 -19.84 -0.11 -7.70
N SER A 26 -19.00 0.63 -6.97
CA SER A 26 -18.30 1.81 -7.50
C SER A 26 -16.96 1.44 -8.11
N VAL A 27 -16.70 1.99 -9.28
CA VAL A 27 -15.45 1.76 -10.04
C VAL A 27 -14.89 3.11 -10.44
N ILE A 28 -13.56 3.25 -10.34
CA ILE A 28 -12.79 4.36 -10.91
C ILE A 28 -11.87 3.77 -11.96
N THR A 29 -11.93 4.28 -13.19
CA THR A 29 -11.01 3.92 -14.27
C THR A 29 -9.65 4.59 -14.09
N TYR A 30 -8.63 4.18 -14.85
CA TYR A 30 -7.32 4.84 -14.85
C TYR A 30 -7.42 6.29 -15.33
N ALA A 31 -8.27 6.58 -16.32
CA ALA A 31 -8.54 7.95 -16.77
C ALA A 31 -9.17 8.81 -15.66
N GLU A 32 -10.15 8.28 -14.94
CA GLU A 32 -10.79 8.99 -13.83
C GLU A 32 -9.86 9.16 -12.64
N LEU A 33 -9.02 8.16 -12.32
CA LEU A 33 -8.03 8.24 -11.23
C LEU A 33 -6.99 9.33 -11.55
N ASP A 34 -6.51 9.39 -12.80
CA ASP A 34 -5.58 10.41 -13.25
C ASP A 34 -6.20 11.82 -13.17
N GLU A 35 -7.39 12.01 -13.74
CA GLU A 35 -8.10 13.29 -13.72
C GLU A 35 -8.39 13.77 -12.29
N ARG A 36 -8.91 12.88 -11.42
CA ARG A 36 -9.23 13.23 -10.03
C ARG A 36 -7.96 13.55 -9.23
N SER A 37 -6.86 12.82 -9.46
CA SER A 37 -5.57 13.12 -8.82
C SER A 37 -5.01 14.47 -9.29
N ALA A 38 -5.21 14.85 -10.56
CA ALA A 38 -4.84 16.15 -11.08
C ALA A 38 -5.63 17.28 -10.42
N ARG A 39 -6.92 17.08 -10.11
CA ARG A 39 -7.74 18.04 -9.36
C ARG A 39 -7.34 18.14 -7.90
N VAL A 40 -6.89 17.05 -7.26
CA VAL A 40 -6.28 17.11 -5.91
C VAL A 40 -5.00 17.95 -5.95
N ALA A 41 -4.15 17.80 -6.96
CA ALA A 41 -2.97 18.66 -7.12
C ALA A 41 -3.36 20.13 -7.29
N GLY A 42 -4.43 20.45 -8.03
CA GLY A 42 -5.00 21.77 -8.12
C GLY A 42 -5.49 22.33 -6.78
N LEU A 43 -6.21 21.52 -6.00
CA LEU A 43 -6.62 21.88 -4.64
C LEU A 43 -5.42 22.17 -3.74
N LEU A 44 -4.37 21.36 -3.80
CA LEU A 44 -3.14 21.56 -3.04
C LEU A 44 -2.43 22.88 -3.43
N ALA A 45 -2.38 23.20 -4.72
CA ALA A 45 -1.86 24.48 -5.20
C ALA A 45 -2.64 25.66 -4.64
N ASP A 46 -3.99 25.62 -4.61
CA ASP A 46 -4.85 26.63 -4.00
C ASP A 46 -4.59 26.77 -2.48
N LEU A 47 -4.20 25.69 -1.83
CA LEU A 47 -3.80 25.67 -0.42
C LEU A 47 -2.35 26.14 -0.21
N GLY A 48 -1.60 26.43 -1.26
CA GLY A 48 -0.19 26.84 -1.20
C GLY A 48 0.75 25.69 -0.83
N VAL A 49 0.34 24.44 -1.11
CA VAL A 49 1.12 23.21 -0.91
C VAL A 49 1.82 22.86 -2.24
N GLY A 50 3.11 22.66 -2.20
CA GLY A 50 3.94 22.38 -3.37
C GLY A 50 5.03 21.33 -3.13
N PRO A 51 6.01 21.25 -4.03
CA PRO A 51 7.07 20.25 -3.95
C PRO A 51 7.83 20.27 -2.61
N GLY A 52 7.95 19.09 -1.99
CA GLY A 52 8.63 18.92 -0.70
C GLY A 52 7.78 19.22 0.53
N ASP A 53 6.59 19.80 0.40
CA ASP A 53 5.64 19.93 1.51
C ASP A 53 5.08 18.56 1.90
N ARG A 54 4.71 18.40 3.18
CA ARG A 54 4.14 17.13 3.69
C ARG A 54 2.64 17.27 3.86
N VAL A 55 1.93 16.20 3.46
CA VAL A 55 0.46 16.14 3.48
C VAL A 55 0.01 14.86 4.18
N GLY A 56 -0.72 15.01 5.28
CA GLY A 56 -1.35 13.90 6.00
C GLY A 56 -2.50 13.29 5.20
N ILE A 57 -2.62 11.95 5.22
CA ILE A 57 -3.78 11.23 4.69
C ILE A 57 -4.30 10.29 5.78
N MET A 58 -5.42 10.64 6.41
CA MET A 58 -6.05 9.88 7.49
C MET A 58 -7.40 9.30 7.02
N LEU A 59 -7.31 8.31 6.13
CA LEU A 59 -8.44 7.65 5.48
C LEU A 59 -8.35 6.12 5.60
N PRO A 60 -9.50 5.41 5.67
CA PRO A 60 -9.54 3.96 5.45
C PRO A 60 -9.33 3.62 3.98
N ASN A 61 -9.43 2.32 3.62
CA ASN A 61 -9.37 1.87 2.24
C ASN A 61 -10.65 2.25 1.47
N VAL A 62 -10.69 3.46 0.96
CA VAL A 62 -11.80 4.04 0.18
C VAL A 62 -11.27 4.60 -1.14
N LEU A 63 -12.17 4.86 -2.10
CA LEU A 63 -11.80 5.33 -3.44
C LEU A 63 -11.01 6.65 -3.41
N GLU A 64 -11.25 7.48 -2.41
CA GLU A 64 -10.58 8.77 -2.24
C GLU A 64 -9.12 8.62 -1.82
N PHE A 65 -8.73 7.49 -1.18
CA PHE A 65 -7.35 7.30 -0.74
C PHE A 65 -6.36 7.32 -1.93
N PRO A 66 -6.49 6.46 -2.96
CA PRO A 66 -5.59 6.51 -4.13
C PRO A 66 -5.66 7.82 -4.90
N VAL A 67 -6.84 8.45 -4.98
CA VAL A 67 -7.02 9.77 -5.62
C VAL A 67 -6.15 10.83 -4.92
N ILE A 68 -6.22 10.91 -3.59
CA ILE A 68 -5.46 11.86 -2.78
C ILE A 68 -3.97 11.50 -2.80
N TYR A 69 -3.64 10.23 -2.65
CA TYR A 69 -2.26 9.72 -2.65
C TYR A 69 -1.50 10.15 -3.92
N TYR A 70 -2.06 9.84 -5.09
CA TYR A 70 -1.46 10.23 -6.35
C TYR A 70 -1.52 11.73 -6.62
N GLY A 71 -2.54 12.44 -6.11
CA GLY A 71 -2.63 13.89 -6.21
C GLY A 71 -1.55 14.61 -5.40
N VAL A 72 -1.24 14.13 -4.19
CA VAL A 72 -0.12 14.65 -3.37
C VAL A 72 1.22 14.41 -4.05
N LEU A 73 1.46 13.19 -4.54
CA LEU A 73 2.68 12.86 -5.28
C LEU A 73 2.81 13.67 -6.57
N ARG A 74 1.71 13.86 -7.32
CA ARG A 74 1.67 14.69 -8.54
C ARG A 74 2.10 16.13 -8.27
N ALA A 75 1.66 16.72 -7.16
CA ALA A 75 2.09 18.04 -6.72
C ALA A 75 3.58 18.09 -6.28
N GLY A 76 4.28 16.95 -6.26
CA GLY A 76 5.65 16.83 -5.76
C GLY A 76 5.74 16.88 -4.24
N ALA A 77 4.61 16.84 -3.55
CA ALA A 77 4.53 16.83 -2.10
C ALA A 77 4.73 15.42 -1.54
N VAL A 78 4.99 15.33 -0.25
CA VAL A 78 5.30 14.09 0.48
C VAL A 78 4.05 13.60 1.19
N VAL A 79 3.69 12.35 0.98
CA VAL A 79 2.55 11.72 1.67
C VAL A 79 2.93 11.29 3.08
N VAL A 80 2.10 11.64 4.07
CA VAL A 80 2.18 11.13 5.44
C VAL A 80 0.93 10.31 5.74
N PRO A 81 0.91 9.01 5.40
CA PRO A 81 -0.28 8.19 5.62
C PRO A 81 -0.45 7.87 7.09
N MET A 82 -1.67 8.00 7.57
CA MET A 82 -2.02 7.92 8.99
C MET A 82 -3.15 6.92 9.21
N ASN A 83 -3.02 6.12 10.25
CA ASN A 83 -4.10 5.23 10.67
C ASN A 83 -5.34 6.06 11.09
N PRO A 84 -6.53 5.83 10.51
CA PRO A 84 -7.74 6.56 10.90
C PRO A 84 -8.21 6.29 12.34
N LEU A 85 -7.59 5.38 13.06
CA LEU A 85 -7.87 5.14 14.48
C LEU A 85 -7.01 5.99 15.44
N LEU A 86 -6.06 6.78 14.92
CA LEU A 86 -5.24 7.69 15.73
C LEU A 86 -6.12 8.73 16.44
N ARG A 87 -5.71 9.08 17.66
CA ARG A 87 -6.34 10.15 18.44
C ARG A 87 -5.62 11.47 18.22
N SER A 88 -6.28 12.57 18.55
CA SER A 88 -5.79 13.94 18.34
C SER A 88 -4.34 14.16 18.78
N ARG A 89 -3.94 13.60 19.94
CA ARG A 89 -2.55 13.70 20.45
C ARG A 89 -1.53 13.01 19.54
N GLU A 90 -1.91 11.87 18.95
CA GLU A 90 -1.04 11.13 18.01
C GLU A 90 -1.00 11.86 16.66
N VAL A 91 -2.14 12.39 16.21
CA VAL A 91 -2.24 13.22 15.02
C VAL A 91 -1.36 14.46 15.16
N GLU A 92 -1.43 15.17 16.28
CA GLU A 92 -0.60 16.33 16.60
C GLU A 92 0.90 15.98 16.52
N TYR A 93 1.26 14.82 17.07
CA TYR A 93 2.64 14.37 17.01
C TYR A 93 3.10 14.12 15.58
N TYR A 94 2.32 13.39 14.77
CA TYR A 94 2.71 13.04 13.39
C TYR A 94 2.79 14.28 12.49
N LEU A 95 1.80 15.17 12.59
CA LEU A 95 1.77 16.40 11.80
C LEU A 95 2.87 17.38 12.23
N GLY A 96 3.11 17.51 13.54
CA GLY A 96 4.16 18.37 14.08
C GLY A 96 5.57 17.87 13.75
N ASP A 97 5.83 16.55 13.91
CA ASP A 97 7.14 15.93 13.65
C ASP A 97 7.48 15.92 12.16
N SER A 98 6.50 15.58 11.30
CA SER A 98 6.67 15.66 9.84
C SER A 98 6.67 17.09 9.30
N GLY A 99 6.15 18.06 10.06
CA GLY A 99 5.91 19.43 9.60
C GLY A 99 4.88 19.48 8.47
N ALA A 100 3.81 18.67 8.54
CA ALA A 100 2.77 18.63 7.52
C ALA A 100 2.01 19.96 7.46
N SER A 101 1.78 20.46 6.24
CA SER A 101 1.06 21.72 5.99
C SER A 101 -0.44 21.54 5.80
N ALA A 102 -0.86 20.31 5.44
CA ALA A 102 -2.26 19.95 5.26
C ALA A 102 -2.51 18.49 5.67
N ILE A 103 -3.76 18.16 5.97
CA ILE A 103 -4.24 16.79 6.20
C ILE A 103 -5.60 16.58 5.55
N PHE A 104 -5.74 15.51 4.80
CA PHE A 104 -7.03 14.97 4.36
C PHE A 104 -7.54 14.00 5.42
N ALA A 105 -8.72 14.26 5.96
CA ALA A 105 -9.31 13.46 7.04
C ALA A 105 -10.67 12.90 6.63
N TRP A 106 -10.84 11.59 6.80
CA TRP A 106 -12.09 10.91 6.57
C TRP A 106 -13.20 11.45 7.50
N ARG A 107 -14.41 11.57 6.99
CA ARG A 107 -15.57 12.20 7.67
C ARG A 107 -15.78 11.78 9.13
N TYR A 108 -15.43 10.55 9.51
CA TYR A 108 -15.61 10.05 10.87
C TYR A 108 -14.43 10.34 11.82
N VAL A 109 -13.35 10.93 11.31
CA VAL A 109 -12.15 11.24 12.08
C VAL A 109 -11.73 12.71 11.95
N VAL A 110 -12.56 13.54 11.32
CA VAL A 110 -12.30 14.98 11.13
C VAL A 110 -12.11 15.70 12.46
N ASP A 111 -12.86 15.33 13.49
CA ASP A 111 -12.76 15.95 14.81
C ASP A 111 -11.40 15.67 15.45
N GLU A 112 -10.92 14.43 15.39
CA GLU A 112 -9.59 14.04 15.88
C GLU A 112 -8.49 14.72 15.06
N ALA A 113 -8.64 14.76 13.74
CA ALA A 113 -7.70 15.43 12.86
C ALA A 113 -7.66 16.95 13.12
N SER A 114 -8.80 17.59 13.33
CA SER A 114 -8.89 19.03 13.61
C SER A 114 -8.30 19.39 14.97
N ALA A 115 -8.57 18.58 15.99
CA ALA A 115 -8.01 18.78 17.33
C ALA A 115 -6.49 18.57 17.37
N GLY A 116 -5.95 17.69 16.51
CA GLY A 116 -4.51 17.41 16.38
C GLY A 116 -3.82 18.15 15.23
N ALA A 117 -4.49 19.11 14.58
CA ALA A 117 -3.99 19.72 13.34
C ALA A 117 -2.64 20.44 13.44
N ALA A 118 -2.24 20.91 14.64
CA ALA A 118 -0.95 21.57 14.88
C ALA A 118 -0.61 22.72 13.91
N GLY A 119 -1.63 23.41 13.38
CA GLY A 119 -1.49 24.46 12.37
C GLY A 119 -1.65 23.97 10.92
N SER A 120 -1.72 22.68 10.67
CA SER A 120 -2.02 22.11 9.35
C SER A 120 -3.45 22.43 8.90
N ARG A 121 -3.66 22.61 7.61
CA ARG A 121 -5.01 22.81 7.05
C ARG A 121 -5.74 21.48 6.95
N VAL A 122 -6.93 21.38 7.56
CA VAL A 122 -7.74 20.16 7.54
C VAL A 122 -8.71 20.21 6.36
N VAL A 123 -8.63 19.19 5.50
CA VAL A 123 -9.57 18.96 4.39
C VAL A 123 -10.44 17.76 4.76
N SER A 124 -11.74 18.00 4.97
CA SER A 124 -12.70 16.92 5.24
C SER A 124 -13.00 16.13 3.97
N VAL A 125 -12.90 14.81 4.06
CA VAL A 125 -13.22 13.89 2.95
C VAL A 125 -14.53 13.20 3.25
N VAL A 126 -15.60 13.71 2.61
CA VAL A 126 -16.97 13.16 2.66
C VAL A 126 -17.33 12.75 1.23
N PRO A 127 -17.64 11.48 0.93
CA PRO A 127 -18.04 11.06 -0.40
C PRO A 127 -19.14 11.94 -1.01
N GLY A 128 -19.02 12.27 -2.28
CA GLY A 128 -19.90 13.18 -2.99
C GLY A 128 -19.67 14.67 -2.70
N GLU A 129 -19.36 15.07 -1.48
CA GLU A 129 -18.96 16.47 -1.18
C GLU A 129 -17.50 16.73 -1.62
N PHE A 130 -16.64 15.78 -1.35
CA PHE A 130 -15.24 15.84 -1.79
C PHE A 130 -15.17 15.84 -3.32
N ASP A 131 -16.00 15.04 -4.00
CA ASP A 131 -16.07 15.03 -5.46
C ASP A 131 -16.47 16.41 -6.00
N ARG A 132 -17.53 17.03 -5.46
CA ARG A 132 -17.95 18.38 -5.85
C ARG A 132 -16.86 19.44 -5.56
N MET A 133 -16.12 19.26 -4.46
CA MET A 133 -14.98 20.13 -4.14
C MET A 133 -13.89 20.01 -5.22
N LEU A 134 -13.57 18.80 -5.67
CA LEU A 134 -12.59 18.57 -6.72
C LEU A 134 -13.08 19.10 -8.08
N ASP A 135 -14.36 18.89 -8.43
CA ASP A 135 -14.94 19.36 -9.70
C ASP A 135 -14.87 20.88 -9.85
N ALA A 136 -14.86 21.61 -8.74
CA ALA A 136 -14.69 23.06 -8.73
C ALA A 136 -13.22 23.52 -8.88
N ARG A 137 -12.26 22.59 -8.98
CA ARG A 137 -10.82 22.92 -9.11
C ARG A 137 -10.31 22.67 -10.52
N SER A 138 -9.42 23.54 -10.96
CA SER A 138 -8.68 23.31 -12.20
C SER A 138 -7.70 22.16 -12.00
N PRO A 139 -7.69 21.15 -12.89
CA PRO A 139 -6.74 20.05 -12.78
C PRO A 139 -5.31 20.52 -13.12
N VAL A 140 -4.33 20.00 -12.39
CA VAL A 140 -2.90 20.14 -12.69
C VAL A 140 -2.43 18.80 -13.26
N HIS A 141 -2.44 18.69 -14.59
CA HIS A 141 -2.08 17.43 -15.27
C HIS A 141 -0.58 17.14 -15.24
N GLU A 142 0.24 18.17 -15.15
CA GLU A 142 1.70 18.01 -15.06
C GLU A 142 2.08 17.31 -13.73
N VAL A 143 3.01 16.39 -13.81
CA VAL A 143 3.64 15.77 -12.63
C VAL A 143 4.89 16.56 -12.27
N ALA A 144 4.93 17.08 -11.04
CA ALA A 144 6.09 17.83 -10.57
C ALA A 144 7.36 16.98 -10.61
N GLY A 145 8.43 17.54 -11.18
CA GLY A 145 9.73 16.86 -11.27
C GLY A 145 10.31 16.60 -9.86
N ARG A 146 10.69 15.37 -9.60
CA ARG A 146 11.38 14.95 -8.36
C ARG A 146 12.63 14.16 -8.70
N ALA A 147 13.63 14.20 -7.82
CA ALA A 147 14.80 13.33 -7.91
C ALA A 147 14.46 11.92 -7.37
N ASP A 148 15.26 10.94 -7.75
CA ASP A 148 15.12 9.54 -7.33
C ASP A 148 15.18 9.40 -5.80
N ASP A 149 16.03 10.16 -5.15
CA ASP A 149 16.29 10.20 -3.71
C ASP A 149 15.44 11.20 -2.93
N ASP A 150 14.56 11.96 -3.62
CA ASP A 150 13.57 12.78 -2.93
C ASP A 150 12.56 11.90 -2.17
N THR A 151 12.18 12.34 -0.97
CA THR A 151 11.15 11.66 -0.16
C THR A 151 9.79 11.75 -0.84
N ALA A 152 9.13 10.61 -1.02
CA ALA A 152 7.77 10.49 -1.53
C ALA A 152 6.75 10.24 -0.41
N VAL A 153 7.12 9.42 0.58
CA VAL A 153 6.24 9.00 1.67
C VAL A 153 7.03 8.98 2.98
N ILE A 154 6.40 9.44 4.07
CA ILE A 154 6.91 9.27 5.44
C ILE A 154 5.99 8.32 6.20
N LEU A 155 6.46 7.12 6.51
CA LEU A 155 5.72 6.13 7.27
C LEU A 155 6.17 6.10 8.72
N TYR A 156 5.24 6.32 9.64
CA TYR A 156 5.54 6.22 11.07
C TYR A 156 5.52 4.79 11.56
N THR A 157 6.65 4.33 12.11
CA THR A 157 6.80 3.00 12.70
C THR A 157 6.91 3.11 14.22
N SER A 158 6.44 2.08 14.94
CA SER A 158 6.59 1.98 16.40
C SER A 158 8.06 1.69 16.74
N GLY A 159 8.88 2.72 16.80
CA GLY A 159 10.31 2.60 17.10
C GLY A 159 10.58 1.90 18.43
N THR A 160 11.76 1.29 18.58
CA THR A 160 12.23 0.60 19.80
C THR A 160 12.35 1.52 21.02
N THR A 161 12.23 2.83 20.86
CA THR A 161 12.41 3.87 21.89
C THR A 161 11.11 4.44 22.45
N GLY A 162 9.94 3.89 22.09
CA GLY A 162 8.63 4.27 22.66
C GLY A 162 7.91 5.42 21.98
N ARG A 163 8.57 6.22 21.12
CA ARG A 163 7.90 7.19 20.22
C ARG A 163 7.99 6.71 18.79
N PRO A 164 6.90 6.83 18.00
CA PRO A 164 6.95 6.53 16.57
C PRO A 164 8.02 7.37 15.86
N LYS A 165 8.67 6.77 14.87
CA LYS A 165 9.66 7.44 14.02
C LYS A 165 9.18 7.42 12.58
N GLY A 166 9.33 8.54 11.87
CA GLY A 166 9.05 8.65 10.46
C GLY A 166 10.15 8.02 9.61
N ALA A 167 9.86 6.93 8.93
CA ALA A 167 10.74 6.36 7.91
C ALA A 167 10.47 7.09 6.58
N GLU A 168 11.48 7.76 6.05
CA GLU A 168 11.41 8.43 4.75
C GLU A 168 11.65 7.42 3.63
N LEU A 169 10.66 7.28 2.74
CA LEU A 169 10.72 6.41 1.57
C LEU A 169 10.81 7.27 0.32
N THR A 170 11.82 7.03 -0.50
CA THR A 170 12.07 7.82 -1.71
C THR A 170 11.19 7.38 -2.87
N HIS A 171 11.05 8.25 -3.86
CA HIS A 171 10.34 7.90 -5.10
C HIS A 171 10.92 6.66 -5.76
N ALA A 172 12.26 6.54 -5.85
CA ALA A 172 12.91 5.39 -6.44
C ALA A 172 12.69 4.09 -5.63
N ASN A 173 12.77 4.16 -4.30
CA ASN A 173 12.55 2.97 -3.46
C ASN A 173 11.16 2.38 -3.66
N LEU A 174 10.13 3.24 -3.64
CA LEU A 174 8.74 2.81 -3.81
C LEU A 174 8.47 2.32 -5.23
N ALA A 175 8.94 3.06 -6.25
CA ALA A 175 8.73 2.68 -7.64
C ALA A 175 9.40 1.34 -7.98
N ARG A 176 10.66 1.14 -7.56
CA ARG A 176 11.39 -0.12 -7.79
C ARG A 176 10.75 -1.29 -7.05
N ASN A 177 10.39 -1.10 -5.77
CA ASN A 177 9.76 -2.18 -5.00
C ASN A 177 8.39 -2.56 -5.58
N ALA A 178 7.58 -1.58 -6.01
CA ALA A 178 6.32 -1.82 -6.71
C ALA A 178 6.53 -2.57 -8.03
N ALA A 179 7.50 -2.15 -8.85
CA ALA A 179 7.81 -2.79 -10.13
C ALA A 179 8.27 -4.25 -9.95
N VAL A 180 9.18 -4.51 -9.00
CA VAL A 180 9.64 -5.87 -8.67
C VAL A 180 8.46 -6.72 -8.15
N SER A 181 7.62 -6.16 -7.26
CA SER A 181 6.44 -6.86 -6.75
C SER A 181 5.49 -7.23 -7.88
N ALA A 182 5.17 -6.29 -8.76
CA ALA A 182 4.27 -6.53 -9.89
C ALA A 182 4.83 -7.56 -10.88
N SER A 183 6.09 -7.38 -11.34
CA SER A 183 6.61 -8.12 -12.49
C SER A 183 7.24 -9.47 -12.14
N THR A 184 7.94 -9.57 -11.00
CA THR A 184 8.75 -10.76 -10.67
C THR A 184 8.23 -11.58 -9.51
N LEU A 185 7.42 -11.00 -8.61
CA LEU A 185 6.89 -11.69 -7.45
C LEU A 185 5.45 -12.15 -7.67
N PHE A 186 4.59 -11.30 -8.19
CA PHE A 186 3.15 -11.59 -8.34
C PHE A 186 2.77 -11.88 -9.81
N PHE A 187 3.64 -11.54 -10.77
CA PHE A 187 3.35 -11.62 -12.22
C PHE A 187 1.99 -11.01 -12.53
N LEU A 188 1.84 -9.75 -12.13
CA LEU A 188 0.60 -9.02 -12.36
C LEU A 188 0.46 -8.69 -13.85
N GLU A 189 -0.71 -9.00 -14.36
CA GLU A 189 -1.15 -8.66 -15.70
C GLU A 189 -2.32 -7.66 -15.62
N PRO A 190 -2.60 -6.89 -16.67
CA PRO A 190 -3.70 -5.91 -16.64
C PRO A 190 -5.08 -6.50 -16.33
N ASP A 191 -5.27 -7.80 -16.54
CA ASP A 191 -6.54 -8.50 -16.26
C ASP A 191 -6.64 -9.00 -14.81
N ASP A 192 -5.57 -8.86 -14.01
CA ASP A 192 -5.61 -9.24 -12.61
C ASP A 192 -6.43 -8.26 -11.75
N VAL A 193 -7.00 -8.82 -10.69
CA VAL A 193 -7.68 -8.07 -9.65
C VAL A 193 -7.03 -8.39 -8.32
N VAL A 194 -6.39 -7.37 -7.73
CA VAL A 194 -5.72 -7.46 -6.43
C VAL A 194 -6.69 -7.07 -5.33
N MET A 195 -6.75 -7.85 -4.24
CA MET A 195 -7.58 -7.51 -3.09
C MET A 195 -6.89 -6.53 -2.15
N GLY A 196 -7.39 -5.30 -2.10
CA GLY A 196 -6.94 -4.24 -1.21
C GLY A 196 -7.58 -4.30 0.18
N CYS A 197 -7.40 -5.39 0.92
CA CYS A 197 -7.86 -5.51 2.30
C CYS A 197 -6.80 -5.13 3.34
N LEU A 198 -5.54 -5.07 2.94
CA LEU A 198 -4.47 -4.51 3.77
C LEU A 198 -4.58 -2.99 3.82
N PRO A 199 -4.32 -2.35 4.99
CA PRO A 199 -4.43 -0.91 5.09
C PRO A 199 -3.51 -0.17 4.12
N LEU A 200 -4.05 0.76 3.32
CA LEU A 200 -3.27 1.58 2.38
C LEU A 200 -2.37 2.59 3.09
N PHE A 201 -2.62 2.90 4.35
CA PHE A 201 -1.71 3.69 5.18
C PHE A 201 -0.50 2.90 5.68
N HIS A 202 -0.37 1.62 5.34
CA HIS A 202 0.74 0.74 5.67
C HIS A 202 1.52 0.37 4.42
N SER A 203 2.85 0.26 4.52
CA SER A 203 3.73 0.00 3.37
C SER A 203 3.33 -1.22 2.54
N PHE A 204 2.87 -2.31 3.17
CA PHE A 204 2.46 -3.52 2.45
C PHE A 204 1.26 -3.26 1.54
N GLY A 205 0.14 -2.77 2.07
CA GLY A 205 -1.04 -2.46 1.24
C GLY A 205 -0.78 -1.34 0.23
N GLN A 206 0.06 -0.36 0.60
CA GLN A 206 0.38 0.77 -0.26
C GLN A 206 1.27 0.37 -1.45
N THR A 207 2.35 -0.37 -1.21
CA THR A 207 3.32 -0.71 -2.28
C THR A 207 2.89 -1.95 -3.04
N CYS A 208 2.61 -3.06 -2.35
CA CYS A 208 2.26 -4.32 -3.00
C CYS A 208 0.84 -4.29 -3.58
N GLY A 209 -0.12 -3.69 -2.86
CA GLY A 209 -1.49 -3.54 -3.34
C GLY A 209 -1.61 -2.38 -4.35
N LEU A 210 -1.53 -1.12 -3.87
CA LEU A 210 -1.87 0.05 -4.69
C LEU A 210 -0.82 0.32 -5.77
N ASN A 211 0.46 0.50 -5.40
CA ASN A 211 1.47 0.92 -6.37
C ASN A 211 1.80 -0.20 -7.38
N ALA A 212 1.81 -1.47 -6.95
CA ALA A 212 2.03 -2.59 -7.87
C ALA A 212 0.86 -2.75 -8.86
N SER A 213 -0.38 -2.59 -8.42
CA SER A 213 -1.55 -2.59 -9.32
C SER A 213 -1.48 -1.48 -10.36
N VAL A 214 -1.15 -0.25 -9.93
CA VAL A 214 -1.00 0.87 -10.88
C VAL A 214 0.15 0.63 -11.85
N THR A 215 1.28 0.11 -11.39
CA THR A 215 2.44 -0.18 -12.25
C THR A 215 2.13 -1.22 -13.33
N SER A 216 1.27 -2.21 -13.03
CA SER A 216 0.90 -3.28 -13.98
C SER A 216 -0.34 -2.97 -14.82
N GLY A 217 -1.11 -1.92 -14.51
CA GLY A 217 -2.40 -1.66 -15.11
C GLY A 217 -3.52 -2.60 -14.64
N SER A 218 -3.30 -3.36 -13.55
CA SER A 218 -4.28 -4.24 -12.94
C SER A 218 -5.29 -3.46 -12.08
N SER A 219 -6.34 -4.13 -11.59
CA SER A 219 -7.38 -3.50 -10.77
C SER A 219 -7.14 -3.77 -9.28
N LEU A 220 -7.29 -2.76 -8.42
CA LEU A 220 -7.31 -2.91 -6.97
C LEU A 220 -8.75 -2.85 -6.45
N THR A 221 -9.27 -3.94 -5.87
CA THR A 221 -10.59 -3.92 -5.22
C THR A 221 -10.44 -3.71 -3.72
N LEU A 222 -11.04 -2.66 -3.19
CA LEU A 222 -10.86 -2.21 -1.81
C LEU A 222 -11.84 -2.88 -0.85
N LEU A 223 -11.35 -3.17 0.33
CA LEU A 223 -12.14 -3.55 1.48
C LEU A 223 -11.80 -2.60 2.64
N PRO A 224 -12.71 -1.67 3.03
CA PRO A 224 -12.42 -0.65 4.04
C PRO A 224 -12.05 -1.21 5.42
N ARG A 225 -12.60 -2.37 5.74
CA ARG A 225 -12.31 -3.14 6.93
C ARG A 225 -12.39 -4.62 6.60
N PHE A 226 -11.38 -5.38 6.98
CA PHE A 226 -11.41 -6.82 6.79
C PHE A 226 -12.53 -7.48 7.61
N ASP A 227 -13.40 -8.19 6.90
CA ASP A 227 -14.38 -9.14 7.39
C ASP A 227 -14.31 -10.36 6.47
N PRO A 228 -14.21 -11.60 6.97
CA PRO A 228 -14.00 -12.76 6.12
C PRO A 228 -15.17 -13.03 5.18
N GLY A 229 -16.41 -12.76 5.59
CA GLY A 229 -17.58 -12.92 4.72
C GLY A 229 -17.62 -11.87 3.61
N GLU A 230 -17.31 -10.60 3.91
CA GLU A 230 -17.19 -9.55 2.89
C GLU A 230 -16.02 -9.82 1.95
N ALA A 231 -14.90 -10.36 2.46
CA ALA A 231 -13.76 -10.74 1.62
C ALA A 231 -14.13 -11.85 0.64
N LEU A 232 -14.83 -12.90 1.08
CA LEU A 232 -15.32 -13.98 0.20
C LEU A 232 -16.29 -13.46 -0.86
N ARG A 233 -17.27 -12.61 -0.48
CA ARG A 233 -18.17 -11.94 -1.43
C ARG A 233 -17.42 -11.10 -2.45
N THR A 234 -16.39 -10.38 -2.01
CA THR A 234 -15.58 -9.54 -2.91
C THR A 234 -14.74 -10.38 -3.86
N ILE A 235 -14.17 -11.51 -3.39
CA ILE A 235 -13.44 -12.46 -4.24
C ILE A 235 -14.34 -12.96 -5.37
N GLU A 236 -15.54 -13.39 -5.06
CA GLU A 236 -16.52 -13.87 -6.04
C GLU A 236 -16.98 -12.76 -6.99
N ARG A 237 -17.48 -11.63 -6.44
CA ARG A 237 -18.07 -10.51 -7.20
C ARG A 237 -17.07 -9.92 -8.19
N ASP A 238 -15.86 -9.62 -7.73
CA ASP A 238 -14.84 -8.91 -8.52
C ASP A 238 -13.87 -9.85 -9.22
N ARG A 239 -14.02 -11.16 -9.04
CA ARG A 239 -13.13 -12.19 -9.61
C ARG A 239 -11.67 -11.95 -9.21
N VAL A 240 -11.44 -11.74 -7.92
CA VAL A 240 -10.10 -11.49 -7.37
C VAL A 240 -9.13 -12.61 -7.74
N THR A 241 -7.98 -12.24 -8.28
CA THR A 241 -6.94 -13.18 -8.71
C THR A 241 -5.76 -13.23 -7.73
N ILE A 242 -5.51 -12.11 -7.03
CA ILE A 242 -4.43 -11.98 -6.04
C ILE A 242 -5.01 -11.57 -4.69
N PHE A 243 -4.73 -12.37 -3.66
CA PHE A 243 -5.09 -12.02 -2.28
C PHE A 243 -3.81 -11.74 -1.46
N GLU A 244 -3.72 -10.54 -0.93
CA GLU A 244 -2.64 -10.12 -0.03
C GLU A 244 -3.16 -10.06 1.40
N GLY A 245 -2.54 -10.78 2.33
CA GLY A 245 -3.04 -10.85 3.69
C GLY A 245 -1.98 -11.10 4.75
N VAL A 246 -2.39 -10.95 6.00
CA VAL A 246 -1.63 -11.38 7.17
C VAL A 246 -2.17 -12.71 7.70
N PRO A 247 -1.41 -13.50 8.48
CA PRO A 247 -1.81 -14.85 8.89
C PRO A 247 -3.21 -14.95 9.51
N THR A 248 -3.64 -13.97 10.29
CA THR A 248 -4.97 -13.96 10.90
C THR A 248 -6.11 -13.88 9.88
N MET A 249 -5.89 -13.22 8.73
CA MET A 249 -6.87 -13.17 7.64
C MET A 249 -7.02 -14.54 6.97
N TYR A 250 -5.92 -15.24 6.72
CA TYR A 250 -5.95 -16.62 6.19
C TYR A 250 -6.70 -17.57 7.12
N VAL A 251 -6.44 -17.50 8.42
CA VAL A 251 -7.16 -18.30 9.42
C VAL A 251 -8.66 -17.98 9.41
N ALA A 252 -9.03 -16.70 9.32
CA ALA A 252 -10.43 -16.28 9.32
C ALA A 252 -11.18 -16.76 8.07
N LEU A 253 -10.57 -16.64 6.89
CA LEU A 253 -11.16 -17.12 5.62
C LEU A 253 -11.27 -18.65 5.62
N LEU A 254 -10.22 -19.36 6.03
CA LEU A 254 -10.19 -20.82 6.06
C LEU A 254 -11.28 -21.42 6.97
N ASN A 255 -11.56 -20.76 8.10
CA ASN A 255 -12.54 -21.21 9.09
C ASN A 255 -13.91 -20.55 8.93
N HIS A 256 -14.16 -19.79 7.86
CA HIS A 256 -15.48 -19.19 7.64
C HIS A 256 -16.53 -20.27 7.37
N PRO A 257 -17.65 -20.32 8.10
CA PRO A 257 -18.61 -21.42 8.04
C PRO A 257 -19.26 -21.61 6.67
N SER A 258 -19.48 -20.51 5.95
CA SER A 258 -20.05 -20.51 4.60
C SER A 258 -19.00 -20.36 3.48
N ARG A 259 -17.74 -20.72 3.73
CA ARG A 259 -16.66 -20.56 2.72
C ARG A 259 -17.00 -21.24 1.39
N GLU A 260 -17.62 -22.43 1.46
CA GLU A 260 -17.93 -23.27 0.30
C GLU A 260 -19.12 -22.73 -0.53
N ASP A 261 -19.84 -21.72 -0.02
CA ASP A 261 -20.96 -21.08 -0.71
C ASP A 261 -20.50 -20.04 -1.74
N PHE A 262 -19.19 -19.67 -1.74
CA PHE A 262 -18.62 -18.65 -2.61
C PHE A 262 -17.69 -19.25 -3.67
N ASP A 263 -17.79 -18.73 -4.90
CA ASP A 263 -16.85 -19.06 -5.99
C ASP A 263 -15.53 -18.28 -5.83
N THR A 264 -14.52 -18.98 -5.30
CA THR A 264 -13.16 -18.43 -5.13
C THR A 264 -12.18 -18.93 -6.19
N SER A 265 -12.67 -19.59 -7.26
CA SER A 265 -11.85 -20.22 -8.31
C SER A 265 -11.00 -19.24 -9.13
N SER A 266 -11.24 -17.94 -9.01
CA SER A 266 -10.41 -16.90 -9.64
C SER A 266 -9.06 -16.70 -8.95
N LEU A 267 -8.93 -17.08 -7.65
CA LEU A 267 -7.68 -16.92 -6.92
C LEU A 267 -6.58 -17.79 -7.54
N ARG A 268 -5.50 -17.16 -8.00
CA ARG A 268 -4.31 -17.84 -8.53
C ARG A 268 -3.11 -17.76 -7.59
N LEU A 269 -2.97 -16.65 -6.87
CA LEU A 269 -1.86 -16.40 -5.97
C LEU A 269 -2.33 -15.68 -4.71
N CYS A 270 -1.81 -16.12 -3.59
CA CYS A 270 -1.97 -15.45 -2.31
C CYS A 270 -0.59 -15.06 -1.76
N VAL A 271 -0.50 -13.89 -1.12
CA VAL A 271 0.73 -13.33 -0.57
C VAL A 271 0.56 -13.14 0.93
N SER A 272 1.39 -13.80 1.72
CA SER A 272 1.39 -13.66 3.18
C SER A 272 2.62 -12.90 3.66
N GLY A 273 2.40 -11.88 4.49
CA GLY A 273 3.46 -11.07 5.07
C GLY A 273 3.10 -10.54 6.47
N GLY A 274 4.01 -9.76 7.05
CA GLY A 274 3.82 -9.11 8.36
C GLY A 274 4.03 -10.02 9.57
N ALA A 275 3.84 -11.34 9.44
CA ALA A 275 4.15 -12.34 10.46
C ALA A 275 4.32 -13.73 9.80
N ALA A 276 4.92 -14.67 10.51
CA ALA A 276 5.08 -16.03 10.02
C ALA A 276 3.72 -16.73 9.89
N LEU A 277 3.44 -17.31 8.71
CA LEU A 277 2.24 -18.10 8.46
C LEU A 277 2.46 -19.54 8.97
N PRO A 278 1.63 -20.08 9.89
CA PRO A 278 1.74 -21.46 10.28
C PRO A 278 1.59 -22.42 9.10
N VAL A 279 2.51 -23.35 8.93
CA VAL A 279 2.53 -24.29 7.78
C VAL A 279 1.22 -25.05 7.62
N GLY A 280 0.57 -25.42 8.75
CA GLY A 280 -0.74 -26.06 8.73
C GLY A 280 -1.84 -25.18 8.13
N VAL A 281 -1.82 -23.88 8.41
CA VAL A 281 -2.76 -22.90 7.83
C VAL A 281 -2.47 -22.72 6.34
N LEU A 282 -1.20 -22.57 5.96
CA LEU A 282 -0.78 -22.46 4.56
C LEU A 282 -1.33 -23.62 3.74
N ARG A 283 -1.00 -24.86 4.12
CA ARG A 283 -1.44 -26.07 3.40
C ARG A 283 -2.96 -26.24 3.38
N GLY A 284 -3.61 -25.96 4.51
CA GLY A 284 -5.08 -26.02 4.60
C GLY A 284 -5.76 -25.02 3.68
N PHE A 285 -5.22 -23.81 3.59
CA PHE A 285 -5.75 -22.76 2.72
C PHE A 285 -5.53 -23.09 1.23
N GLU A 286 -4.32 -23.50 0.83
CA GLU A 286 -4.04 -23.92 -0.54
C GLU A 286 -4.96 -25.06 -1.00
N ALA A 287 -5.17 -26.05 -0.15
CA ALA A 287 -6.08 -27.17 -0.45
C ALA A 287 -7.53 -26.73 -0.55
N ALA A 288 -7.96 -25.75 0.25
CA ALA A 288 -9.35 -25.30 0.31
C ALA A 288 -9.71 -24.30 -0.80
N PHE A 289 -8.76 -23.48 -1.23
CA PHE A 289 -8.97 -22.39 -2.22
C PHE A 289 -8.37 -22.69 -3.60
N GLY A 290 -7.57 -23.74 -3.74
CA GLY A 290 -6.96 -24.16 -5.02
C GLY A 290 -5.91 -23.18 -5.55
N CYS A 291 -5.30 -22.37 -4.68
CA CYS A 291 -4.31 -21.36 -5.02
C CYS A 291 -2.95 -21.65 -4.38
N VAL A 292 -1.92 -20.90 -4.73
CA VAL A 292 -0.59 -20.97 -4.10
C VAL A 292 -0.43 -19.80 -3.12
N ILE A 293 0.15 -20.07 -1.93
CA ILE A 293 0.54 -19.03 -0.98
C ILE A 293 2.05 -18.87 -0.99
N LEU A 294 2.52 -17.65 -1.23
CA LEU A 294 3.92 -17.28 -1.12
C LEU A 294 4.12 -16.33 0.06
N GLU A 295 5.12 -16.63 0.89
CA GLU A 295 5.48 -15.82 2.03
C GLU A 295 6.57 -14.83 1.67
N GLY A 296 6.43 -13.58 2.15
CA GLY A 296 7.42 -12.53 2.02
C GLY A 296 7.75 -11.90 3.37
N TYR A 297 8.91 -11.28 3.43
CA TYR A 297 9.36 -10.48 4.56
C TYR A 297 9.73 -9.08 4.11
N GLY A 298 9.36 -8.12 4.95
CA GLY A 298 9.68 -6.73 4.74
C GLY A 298 9.44 -5.89 5.98
N LEU A 299 9.91 -4.66 5.90
CA LEU A 299 9.74 -3.62 6.91
C LEU A 299 9.27 -2.34 6.20
N SER A 300 8.68 -1.40 6.92
CA SER A 300 8.40 -0.09 6.33
C SER A 300 9.66 0.53 5.74
N GLU A 301 10.79 0.40 6.44
CA GLU A 301 12.10 0.89 6.06
C GLU A 301 12.70 0.20 4.82
N THR A 302 12.14 -0.92 4.35
CA THR A 302 12.58 -1.64 3.13
C THR A 302 11.62 -1.48 1.94
N SER A 303 10.58 -0.66 2.03
CA SER A 303 9.68 -0.14 0.98
C SER A 303 8.63 -1.08 0.35
N PRO A 304 8.03 -2.13 0.90
CA PRO A 304 8.47 -2.84 2.09
C PRO A 304 9.24 -4.13 1.81
N VAL A 305 9.09 -4.77 0.61
CA VAL A 305 9.54 -6.14 0.37
C VAL A 305 11.05 -6.22 0.34
N ALA A 306 11.63 -7.06 1.19
CA ALA A 306 13.06 -7.32 1.24
C ALA A 306 13.42 -8.74 0.76
N SER A 307 12.58 -9.73 1.10
CA SER A 307 12.73 -11.11 0.61
C SER A 307 11.39 -11.75 0.31
N PHE A 308 11.39 -12.74 -0.57
CA PHE A 308 10.17 -13.39 -1.02
C PHE A 308 10.42 -14.83 -1.48
N ASN A 309 9.44 -15.72 -1.30
CA ASN A 309 9.40 -17.02 -1.96
C ASN A 309 8.98 -16.81 -3.42
N HIS A 310 9.84 -17.15 -4.36
CA HIS A 310 9.58 -16.90 -5.77
C HIS A 310 8.61 -17.94 -6.36
N PRO A 311 7.63 -17.51 -7.15
CA PRO A 311 6.64 -18.42 -7.76
C PRO A 311 7.27 -19.42 -8.75
N ASN A 312 8.45 -19.11 -9.31
CA ASN A 312 9.19 -19.96 -10.25
C ASN A 312 10.13 -20.99 -9.55
N ARG A 313 10.08 -21.09 -8.24
CA ARG A 313 10.88 -22.03 -7.45
C ARG A 313 9.95 -22.81 -6.53
N GLU A 314 10.40 -23.98 -6.09
CA GLU A 314 9.68 -24.72 -5.08
C GLU A 314 9.59 -23.89 -3.79
N PRO A 315 8.36 -23.52 -3.34
CA PRO A 315 8.18 -22.72 -2.14
C PRO A 315 8.67 -23.49 -0.92
N LYS A 316 9.34 -22.81 -0.01
CA LYS A 316 9.73 -23.38 1.28
C LYS A 316 8.81 -22.85 2.38
N PRO A 317 7.76 -23.59 2.78
CA PRO A 317 6.84 -23.16 3.83
C PRO A 317 7.56 -22.81 5.13
N GLY A 318 7.17 -21.67 5.74
CA GLY A 318 7.82 -21.15 6.95
C GLY A 318 9.16 -20.44 6.69
N SER A 319 9.50 -20.17 5.44
CA SER A 319 10.67 -19.39 5.05
C SER A 319 10.23 -18.05 4.47
N ILE A 320 10.98 -17.00 4.77
CA ILE A 320 10.80 -15.67 4.15
C ILE A 320 11.32 -15.58 2.71
N GLY A 321 11.83 -16.67 2.14
CA GLY A 321 12.37 -16.71 0.79
C GLY A 321 13.80 -16.18 0.68
N THR A 322 14.11 -15.62 -0.48
CA THR A 322 15.42 -15.04 -0.81
C THR A 322 15.29 -13.53 -1.05
N PRO A 323 16.38 -12.74 -0.96
CA PRO A 323 16.34 -11.33 -1.31
C PRO A 323 15.70 -11.10 -2.67
N ILE A 324 14.86 -10.06 -2.78
CA ILE A 324 14.30 -9.65 -4.06
C ILE A 324 15.33 -8.91 -4.91
N GLU A 325 15.04 -8.70 -6.18
CA GLU A 325 15.91 -7.95 -7.09
C GLU A 325 16.22 -6.55 -6.53
N GLY A 326 17.52 -6.20 -6.54
CA GLY A 326 18.03 -4.91 -6.02
C GLY A 326 18.16 -4.83 -4.50
N VAL A 327 17.94 -5.94 -3.77
CA VAL A 327 18.11 -6.01 -2.31
C VAL A 327 19.22 -6.97 -1.94
N GLU A 328 20.12 -6.53 -1.08
CA GLU A 328 21.16 -7.37 -0.47
C GLU A 328 20.81 -7.68 0.99
N MET A 329 20.94 -8.94 1.37
CA MET A 329 20.72 -9.40 2.75
C MET A 329 21.91 -10.21 3.23
N ARG A 330 22.34 -9.98 4.46
CA ARG A 330 23.37 -10.80 5.11
C ARG A 330 22.92 -11.26 6.49
N LEU A 331 23.37 -12.42 6.90
CA LEU A 331 23.18 -12.93 8.25
C LEU A 331 24.35 -12.46 9.12
N VAL A 332 24.02 -11.84 10.24
CA VAL A 332 25.00 -11.28 11.16
C VAL A 332 24.93 -12.01 12.50
N GLY A 333 26.07 -12.49 12.98
CA GLY A 333 26.21 -13.10 14.30
C GLY A 333 26.07 -12.10 15.44
N GLN A 334 26.08 -12.58 16.67
CA GLN A 334 26.02 -11.71 17.86
C GLN A 334 27.24 -10.79 18.00
N ASP A 335 28.36 -11.19 17.44
CA ASP A 335 29.62 -10.46 17.38
C ASP A 335 29.69 -9.44 16.22
N GLY A 336 28.65 -9.36 15.40
CA GLY A 336 28.62 -8.49 14.22
C GLY A 336 29.32 -9.07 12.99
N GLY A 337 29.92 -10.25 13.07
CA GLY A 337 30.54 -10.96 11.95
C GLY A 337 29.51 -11.68 11.07
N ASP A 338 29.90 -11.99 9.83
CA ASP A 338 29.07 -12.75 8.91
C ASP A 338 28.91 -14.20 9.37
N VAL A 339 27.70 -14.71 9.32
CA VAL A 339 27.38 -16.10 9.63
C VAL A 339 27.39 -16.93 8.35
N PRO A 340 28.17 -18.04 8.28
CA PRO A 340 28.15 -18.92 7.11
C PRO A 340 26.77 -19.47 6.80
N PRO A 341 26.42 -19.63 5.49
CA PRO A 341 25.16 -20.21 5.07
C PRO A 341 24.96 -21.59 5.63
N ALA A 342 24.37 -22.15 6.35
CA ALA A 342 24.19 -23.48 6.94
C ALA A 342 24.34 -23.54 8.46
N THR A 343 24.65 -22.44 9.12
CA THR A 343 24.68 -22.39 10.59
C THR A 343 23.32 -21.90 11.09
N TRP A 344 22.68 -22.58 12.01
CA TRP A 344 21.45 -22.14 12.66
C TRP A 344 21.75 -20.88 13.50
N ALA A 345 21.49 -19.71 12.94
CA ALA A 345 21.60 -18.43 13.63
C ALA A 345 20.20 -17.84 13.82
N ARG A 346 19.89 -17.39 15.04
CA ARG A 346 18.80 -16.43 15.21
C ARG A 346 19.21 -15.12 14.55
N SER A 347 18.71 -14.89 13.33
CA SER A 347 19.04 -13.68 12.57
C SER A 347 18.45 -12.44 13.24
N ARG A 348 19.29 -11.46 13.55
CA ARG A 348 18.90 -10.06 13.55
C ARG A 348 19.20 -9.54 12.16
N SER A 349 18.20 -9.35 11.33
CA SER A 349 18.37 -8.74 10.01
C SER A 349 18.54 -7.23 10.18
N ALA A 350 19.66 -6.70 9.68
CA ALA A 350 19.73 -5.30 9.32
C ALA A 350 19.62 -5.25 7.80
N ALA A 351 18.56 -4.68 7.27
CA ALA A 351 18.46 -4.37 5.85
C ALA A 351 19.12 -3.00 5.63
N THR A 352 20.14 -2.95 4.80
CA THR A 352 20.68 -1.70 4.26
C THR A 352 20.23 -1.60 2.82
N THR A 353 19.37 -0.65 2.51
CA THR A 353 19.08 -0.22 1.14
C THR A 353 20.15 0.77 0.72
N SER A 354 20.89 0.46 -0.32
CA SER A 354 21.77 1.40 -1.04
C SER A 354 21.01 2.06 -2.19
#